data_bb79583c93d03ca704d40a69109c9f99
#
_entry.id   bb79583c93d03ca704d40a69109c9f99
#
_cell.length_a   1.000
_cell.length_b   1.000
_cell.length_c   1.000
_cell.angle_alpha   90.00
_cell.angle_beta   90.00
_cell.angle_gamma   90.00
#
_symmetry.space_group_name_H-M   'P 1'
#
loop_
_entity.id
_entity.type
_entity.pdbx_description
1 polymer ?
#
loop_
_entity_poly.entity_id
_entity_poly.type
_entity_poly.pdbx_seq_one_letter_code
_entity_poly.pdbx_strand_id
1 'polypeptide(L)'
;MVNEVYEAQQYLADENIDRTNLYRSCYLLISLFKSKGHERAEIRDMIFAWGSRNKITVKYDVNSIINRVFDIDNSSLQAPIIKINKQDIYDINKLFDNKKVKLVALAILCYAKAYADEKGEFYISSVALGLWIGINRKTLRSRYMKELIDFGYLVEVEKYKKSNKWNDSYDKQSTKYRLNVSLNNSGEFVLIDNDIRKLFSEIFSSPY
;
A
#
# COMPACT_ATOMS: atom_id res chain seq x y z
N MET A 1 -1.48 -3.02 2.97
CA MET A 1 -0.97 -2.11 1.93
C MET A 1 -0.76 -2.81 0.60
N VAL A 2 -0.09 -3.94 0.55
CA VAL A 2 -0.06 -4.78 -0.65
C VAL A 2 -1.13 -5.86 -0.62
N ASN A 3 -1.49 -6.37 0.55
CA ASN A 3 -2.58 -7.33 0.71
C ASN A 3 -3.80 -6.64 1.35
N GLU A 4 -4.78 -6.29 0.53
CA GLU A 4 -5.99 -5.58 0.97
C GLU A 4 -6.96 -6.49 1.75
N VAL A 5 -6.96 -7.79 1.44
CA VAL A 5 -7.76 -8.77 2.19
C VAL A 5 -7.27 -8.86 3.62
N TYR A 6 -5.95 -8.97 3.80
CA TYR A 6 -5.34 -9.00 5.14
C TYR A 6 -5.62 -7.71 5.91
N GLU A 7 -5.46 -6.54 5.25
CA GLU A 7 -5.74 -5.23 5.87
C GLU A 7 -7.22 -5.11 6.30
N ALA A 8 -8.15 -5.55 5.46
CA ALA A 8 -9.58 -5.56 5.80
C ALA A 8 -9.90 -6.51 6.98
N GLN A 9 -9.25 -7.67 7.05
CA GLN A 9 -9.40 -8.62 8.15
C GLN A 9 -8.89 -8.03 9.47
N GLN A 10 -7.76 -7.31 9.46
CA GLN A 10 -7.25 -6.60 10.64
C GLN A 10 -8.23 -5.53 11.14
N TYR A 11 -8.83 -4.75 10.23
CA TYR A 11 -9.86 -3.77 10.60
C TYR A 11 -11.11 -4.44 11.18
N LEU A 12 -11.52 -5.59 10.63
CA LEU A 12 -12.66 -6.33 11.14
C LEU A 12 -12.41 -6.92 12.54
N ALA A 13 -11.17 -7.32 12.83
CA ALA A 13 -10.73 -7.78 14.15
C ALA A 13 -10.45 -6.63 15.13
N ASP A 14 -10.77 -5.38 14.76
CA ASP A 14 -10.54 -4.17 15.54
C ASP A 14 -9.04 -3.89 15.81
N GLU A 15 -8.17 -4.44 14.95
CA GLU A 15 -6.72 -4.27 15.03
C GLU A 15 -6.24 -3.24 14.00
N ASN A 16 -5.20 -2.49 14.36
CA ASN A 16 -4.47 -1.57 13.47
C ASN A 16 -5.34 -0.57 12.68
N ILE A 17 -6.48 -0.14 13.23
CA ILE A 17 -7.40 0.77 12.56
C ILE A 17 -6.71 2.10 12.29
N ASP A 18 -6.58 2.47 11.02
CA ASP A 18 -6.09 3.79 10.63
C ASP A 18 -7.18 4.86 10.82
N ARG A 19 -7.17 5.47 12.00
CA ARG A 19 -8.11 6.55 12.35
C ARG A 19 -7.91 7.83 11.52
N THR A 20 -6.78 7.95 10.81
CA THR A 20 -6.49 9.10 9.95
C THR A 20 -7.08 8.94 8.55
N ASN A 21 -7.34 7.71 8.13
CA ASN A 21 -7.89 7.38 6.82
C ASN A 21 -9.09 6.41 6.91
N LEU A 22 -10.10 6.83 7.65
CA LEU A 22 -11.33 6.04 7.85
C LEU A 22 -12.07 5.72 6.54
N TYR A 23 -11.95 6.56 5.51
CA TYR A 23 -12.52 6.27 4.19
C TYR A 23 -11.96 4.96 3.63
N ARG A 24 -10.63 4.76 3.68
CA ARG A 24 -10.00 3.52 3.23
C ARG A 24 -10.45 2.33 4.07
N SER A 25 -10.53 2.49 5.39
CA SER A 25 -11.00 1.41 6.27
C SER A 25 -12.43 0.98 5.92
N CYS A 26 -13.35 1.95 5.73
CA CYS A 26 -14.71 1.66 5.30
C CYS A 26 -14.73 1.00 3.91
N TYR A 27 -13.97 1.52 2.94
CA TYR A 27 -13.90 0.96 1.59
C TYR A 27 -13.45 -0.51 1.60
N LEU A 28 -12.39 -0.83 2.34
CA LEU A 28 -11.87 -2.21 2.42
C LEU A 28 -12.84 -3.16 3.12
N LEU A 29 -13.49 -2.72 4.22
CA LEU A 29 -14.50 -3.52 4.90
C LEU A 29 -15.73 -3.76 4.03
N ILE A 30 -16.24 -2.74 3.34
CA ILE A 30 -17.36 -2.85 2.40
C ILE A 30 -17.02 -3.85 1.27
N SER A 31 -15.82 -3.74 0.70
CA SER A 31 -15.35 -4.66 -0.34
C SER A 31 -15.21 -6.09 0.18
N LEU A 32 -14.73 -6.28 1.43
CA LEU A 32 -14.65 -7.59 2.07
C LEU A 32 -16.04 -8.19 2.29
N PHE A 33 -17.02 -7.41 2.78
CA PHE A 33 -18.38 -7.89 2.98
C PHE A 33 -19.06 -8.22 1.65
N LYS A 34 -18.90 -7.36 0.61
CA LYS A 34 -19.39 -7.67 -0.75
C LYS A 34 -18.81 -9.01 -1.26
N SER A 35 -17.51 -9.25 -1.08
CA SER A 35 -16.88 -10.50 -1.52
C SER A 35 -17.40 -11.75 -0.78
N LYS A 36 -17.98 -11.56 0.41
CA LYS A 36 -18.67 -12.62 1.19
C LYS A 36 -20.14 -12.78 0.84
N GLY A 37 -20.66 -12.00 -0.11
CA GLY A 37 -22.05 -12.09 -0.59
C GLY A 37 -23.08 -11.31 0.22
N HIS A 38 -22.66 -10.37 1.08
CA HIS A 38 -23.59 -9.53 1.82
C HIS A 38 -24.24 -8.47 0.94
N GLU A 39 -25.50 -8.18 1.21
CA GLU A 39 -26.29 -7.17 0.51
C GLU A 39 -25.99 -5.74 1.00
N ARG A 40 -26.28 -4.74 0.16
CA ARG A 40 -25.99 -3.31 0.45
C ARG A 40 -26.52 -2.84 1.82
N ALA A 41 -27.75 -3.23 2.18
CA ALA A 41 -28.39 -2.84 3.44
C ALA A 41 -27.66 -3.46 4.65
N GLU A 42 -27.33 -4.75 4.57
CA GLU A 42 -26.58 -5.45 5.62
C GLU A 42 -25.21 -4.83 5.82
N ILE A 43 -24.49 -4.58 4.72
CA ILE A 43 -23.16 -3.97 4.76
C ILE A 43 -23.19 -2.62 5.47
N ARG A 44 -24.19 -1.78 5.17
CA ARG A 44 -24.38 -0.49 5.84
C ARG A 44 -24.46 -0.67 7.35
N ASP A 45 -25.31 -1.58 7.80
CA ASP A 45 -25.54 -1.81 9.22
C ASP A 45 -24.29 -2.40 9.89
N MET A 46 -23.55 -3.29 9.20
CA MET A 46 -22.28 -3.84 9.66
C MET A 46 -21.20 -2.76 9.82
N ILE A 47 -21.11 -1.79 8.90
CA ILE A 47 -20.15 -0.68 8.99
C ILE A 47 -20.49 0.25 10.17
N PHE A 48 -21.78 0.55 10.41
CA PHE A 48 -22.16 1.35 11.57
C PHE A 48 -21.92 0.60 12.88
N ALA A 49 -22.20 -0.70 12.94
CA ALA A 49 -21.91 -1.53 14.10
C ALA A 49 -20.38 -1.59 14.39
N TRP A 50 -19.56 -1.76 13.34
CA TRP A 50 -18.10 -1.69 13.45
C TRP A 50 -17.63 -0.33 13.98
N GLY A 51 -18.16 0.76 13.42
CA GLY A 51 -17.83 2.13 13.87
C GLY A 51 -18.19 2.34 15.34
N SER A 52 -19.37 1.93 15.76
CA SER A 52 -19.86 2.05 17.14
C SER A 52 -18.97 1.25 18.11
N ARG A 53 -18.63 0.00 17.78
CA ARG A 53 -17.76 -0.86 18.60
C ARG A 53 -16.38 -0.24 18.80
N ASN A 54 -15.85 0.41 17.77
CA ASN A 54 -14.54 1.05 17.79
C ASN A 54 -14.54 2.51 18.28
N LYS A 55 -15.68 3.04 18.72
CA LYS A 55 -15.85 4.44 19.11
C LYS A 55 -15.41 5.40 17.98
N ILE A 56 -15.74 5.06 16.76
CA ILE A 56 -15.45 5.81 15.54
C ILE A 56 -16.76 6.42 15.03
N THR A 57 -16.81 7.75 14.92
CA THR A 57 -17.87 8.41 14.18
C THR A 57 -17.56 8.34 12.70
N VAL A 58 -18.31 7.52 11.97
CA VAL A 58 -18.18 7.45 10.51
C VAL A 58 -18.81 8.70 9.90
N LYS A 59 -17.98 9.69 9.58
CA LYS A 59 -18.39 11.00 9.02
C LYS A 59 -18.64 10.98 7.50
N TYR A 60 -18.30 9.88 6.85
CA TYR A 60 -18.49 9.73 5.41
C TYR A 60 -19.89 9.22 5.10
N ASP A 61 -20.39 9.59 3.95
CA ASP A 61 -21.59 8.96 3.41
C ASP A 61 -21.27 7.49 3.03
N VAL A 62 -21.60 6.59 3.96
CA VAL A 62 -21.41 5.14 3.80
C VAL A 62 -22.12 4.62 2.55
N ASN A 63 -23.31 5.14 2.25
CA ASN A 63 -24.08 4.72 1.07
C ASN A 63 -23.32 5.07 -0.23
N SER A 64 -22.68 6.23 -0.28
CA SER A 64 -21.86 6.63 -1.43
C SER A 64 -20.66 5.66 -1.63
N ILE A 65 -20.01 5.24 -0.54
CA ILE A 65 -18.93 4.25 -0.63
C ILE A 65 -19.45 2.89 -1.07
N ILE A 66 -20.59 2.45 -0.51
CA ILE A 66 -21.24 1.19 -0.89
C ILE A 66 -21.60 1.20 -2.38
N ASN A 67 -22.25 2.25 -2.86
CA ASN A 67 -22.60 2.38 -4.26
C ASN A 67 -21.35 2.30 -5.14
N ARG A 68 -20.31 3.06 -4.82
CA ARG A 68 -19.04 3.01 -5.55
C ARG A 68 -18.44 1.61 -5.62
N VAL A 69 -18.44 0.87 -4.51
CA VAL A 69 -17.90 -0.51 -4.46
C VAL A 69 -18.76 -1.46 -5.29
N PHE A 70 -20.08 -1.30 -5.29
CA PHE A 70 -20.97 -2.17 -6.05
C PHE A 70 -21.04 -1.85 -7.54
N ASP A 71 -20.85 -0.58 -7.91
CA ASP A 71 -20.89 -0.13 -9.30
C ASP A 71 -19.59 -0.43 -10.07
N ILE A 72 -18.50 -0.77 -9.35
CA ILE A 72 -17.25 -1.21 -9.97
C ILE A 72 -17.30 -2.73 -10.13
N ASP A 73 -17.38 -3.23 -11.37
CA ASP A 73 -17.48 -4.66 -11.69
C ASP A 73 -16.31 -5.50 -11.15
N ASN A 74 -15.12 -4.92 -10.99
CA ASN A 74 -13.90 -5.55 -10.50
C ASN A 74 -13.44 -5.03 -9.14
N SER A 75 -14.36 -4.71 -8.22
CA SER A 75 -14.02 -4.27 -6.86
C SER A 75 -13.51 -5.40 -5.95
N SER A 76 -12.81 -6.40 -6.49
CA SER A 76 -12.19 -7.44 -5.69
C SER A 76 -10.99 -6.88 -4.94
N LEU A 77 -10.90 -7.19 -3.64
CA LEU A 77 -9.74 -6.88 -2.83
C LEU A 77 -8.50 -7.56 -3.41
N GLN A 78 -7.42 -6.81 -3.52
CA GLN A 78 -6.15 -7.34 -4.01
C GLN A 78 -5.42 -8.07 -2.88
N ALA A 79 -5.00 -9.29 -3.16
CA ALA A 79 -4.21 -10.12 -2.23
C ALA A 79 -3.00 -10.74 -2.95
N PRO A 80 -2.12 -9.94 -3.54
CA PRO A 80 -0.97 -10.47 -4.24
C PRO A 80 -0.03 -11.17 -3.27
N ILE A 81 0.48 -12.33 -3.67
CA ILE A 81 1.57 -13.01 -3.00
C ILE A 81 2.87 -12.47 -3.58
N ILE A 82 3.67 -11.77 -2.77
CA ILE A 82 4.92 -11.17 -3.20
C ILE A 82 6.07 -12.09 -2.82
N LYS A 83 6.89 -12.46 -3.81
CA LYS A 83 8.07 -13.28 -3.62
C LYS A 83 9.34 -12.48 -3.87
N ILE A 84 10.30 -12.60 -2.96
CA ILE A 84 11.61 -11.94 -3.01
C ILE A 84 12.68 -13.02 -3.20
N ASN A 85 13.54 -12.86 -4.17
CA ASN A 85 14.61 -13.78 -4.48
C ASN A 85 15.98 -13.23 -4.03
N LYS A 86 17.01 -14.08 -4.11
CA LYS A 86 18.40 -13.71 -3.70
C LYS A 86 18.95 -12.56 -4.53
N GLN A 87 18.58 -12.44 -5.80
CA GLN A 87 19.04 -11.34 -6.65
C GLN A 87 18.45 -10.01 -6.19
N ASP A 88 17.17 -9.97 -5.82
CA ASP A 88 16.54 -8.77 -5.26
C ASP A 88 17.29 -8.28 -4.01
N ILE A 89 17.67 -9.22 -3.13
CA ILE A 89 18.41 -8.93 -1.90
C ILE A 89 19.82 -8.44 -2.21
N TYR A 90 20.50 -9.11 -3.14
CA TYR A 90 21.85 -8.73 -3.58
C TYR A 90 21.86 -7.31 -4.16
N ASP A 91 20.90 -6.97 -5.02
CA ASP A 91 20.83 -5.65 -5.65
C ASP A 91 20.62 -4.55 -4.60
N ILE A 92 19.76 -4.78 -3.62
CA ILE A 92 19.54 -3.83 -2.52
C ILE A 92 20.81 -3.71 -1.65
N ASN A 93 21.47 -4.83 -1.33
CA ASN A 93 22.67 -4.82 -0.49
C ASN A 93 23.85 -4.15 -1.17
N LYS A 94 24.02 -4.34 -2.47
CA LYS A 94 25.09 -3.76 -3.27
C LYS A 94 25.00 -2.24 -3.37
N LEU A 95 23.77 -1.70 -3.40
CA LEU A 95 23.54 -0.27 -3.61
C LEU A 95 23.49 0.53 -2.32
N PHE A 96 23.05 -0.09 -1.22
CA PHE A 96 22.75 0.65 0.01
C PHE A 96 23.38 0.00 1.25
N ASP A 97 24.06 0.81 2.07
CA ASP A 97 24.57 0.38 3.38
C ASP A 97 23.59 0.71 4.50
N ASN A 98 22.83 1.79 4.36
CA ASN A 98 21.91 2.27 5.38
C ASN A 98 20.68 1.33 5.52
N LYS A 99 20.52 0.74 6.71
CA LYS A 99 19.43 -0.19 7.02
C LYS A 99 18.03 0.39 6.73
N LYS A 100 17.82 1.70 6.97
CA LYS A 100 16.52 2.35 6.68
C LYS A 100 16.28 2.52 5.18
N VAL A 101 17.33 2.78 4.42
CA VAL A 101 17.25 2.86 2.95
C VAL A 101 16.94 1.48 2.37
N LYS A 102 17.58 0.42 2.86
CA LYS A 102 17.29 -0.97 2.47
C LYS A 102 15.82 -1.33 2.76
N LEU A 103 15.29 -0.93 3.91
CA LEU A 103 13.88 -1.15 4.24
C LEU A 103 12.94 -0.42 3.27
N VAL A 104 13.26 0.83 2.91
CA VAL A 104 12.47 1.59 1.93
C VAL A 104 12.57 0.95 0.54
N ALA A 105 13.76 0.53 0.12
CA ALA A 105 13.98 -0.16 -1.15
C ALA A 105 13.18 -1.46 -1.25
N LEU A 106 13.22 -2.30 -0.20
CA LEU A 106 12.45 -3.54 -0.12
C LEU A 106 10.95 -3.27 -0.17
N ALA A 107 10.46 -2.28 0.58
CA ALA A 107 9.03 -1.95 0.59
C ALA A 107 8.54 -1.47 -0.80
N ILE A 108 9.33 -0.63 -1.48
CA ILE A 108 9.00 -0.17 -2.83
C ILE A 108 9.06 -1.33 -3.83
N LEU A 109 10.03 -2.23 -3.69
CA LEU A 109 10.12 -3.44 -4.53
C LEU A 109 8.88 -4.33 -4.37
N CYS A 110 8.48 -4.62 -3.12
CA CYS A 110 7.27 -5.38 -2.84
C CYS A 110 6.03 -4.71 -3.45
N TYR A 111 5.92 -3.39 -3.30
CA TYR A 111 4.82 -2.63 -3.88
C TYR A 111 4.82 -2.66 -5.41
N ALA A 112 5.98 -2.50 -6.04
CA ALA A 112 6.13 -2.57 -7.49
C ALA A 112 5.77 -3.97 -8.04
N LYS A 113 6.23 -5.04 -7.39
CA LYS A 113 5.86 -6.41 -7.77
C LYS A 113 4.35 -6.68 -7.68
N ALA A 114 3.63 -5.96 -6.81
CA ALA A 114 2.19 -6.08 -6.66
C ALA A 114 1.39 -5.27 -7.69
N TYR A 115 1.87 -4.06 -8.03
CA TYR A 115 1.02 -3.04 -8.65
C TYR A 115 1.63 -2.34 -9.88
N ALA A 116 2.85 -2.71 -10.31
CA ALA A 116 3.41 -2.14 -11.51
C ALA A 116 2.62 -2.59 -12.74
N ASP A 117 2.43 -1.68 -13.69
CA ASP A 117 1.84 -1.95 -14.99
C ASP A 117 2.82 -2.74 -15.89
N GLU A 118 2.39 -3.03 -17.12
CA GLU A 118 3.19 -3.76 -18.11
C GLU A 118 4.53 -3.07 -18.45
N LYS A 119 4.64 -1.76 -18.19
CA LYS A 119 5.88 -0.98 -18.36
C LYS A 119 6.76 -0.98 -17.12
N GLY A 120 6.34 -1.66 -16.05
CA GLY A 120 6.99 -1.65 -14.74
C GLY A 120 6.79 -0.35 -13.97
N GLU A 121 5.77 0.44 -14.31
CA GLU A 121 5.48 1.73 -13.70
C GLU A 121 4.35 1.63 -12.67
N PHE A 122 4.46 2.37 -11.57
CA PHE A 122 3.49 2.35 -10.48
C PHE A 122 3.35 3.70 -9.78
N TYR A 123 2.21 3.89 -9.14
CA TYR A 123 1.93 5.07 -8.32
C TYR A 123 2.00 4.71 -6.85
N ILE A 124 2.85 5.40 -6.08
CA ILE A 124 2.88 5.22 -4.63
C ILE A 124 2.88 6.56 -3.90
N SER A 125 1.98 6.69 -2.94
CA SER A 125 1.93 7.85 -2.06
C SER A 125 3.00 7.76 -0.99
N SER A 126 3.81 8.80 -0.83
CA SER A 126 4.79 8.88 0.27
C SER A 126 4.14 8.87 1.66
N VAL A 127 2.85 9.25 1.76
CA VAL A 127 2.08 9.12 3.00
C VAL A 127 1.81 7.66 3.28
N ALA A 128 1.24 6.95 2.31
CA ALA A 128 0.89 5.54 2.43
C ALA A 128 2.14 4.68 2.68
N LEU A 129 3.21 4.91 1.93
CA LEU A 129 4.48 4.21 2.14
C LEU A 129 5.06 4.49 3.53
N GLY A 130 5.05 5.76 3.97
CA GLY A 130 5.56 6.14 5.29
C GLY A 130 4.80 5.49 6.44
N LEU A 131 3.47 5.42 6.35
CA LEU A 131 2.62 4.71 7.33
C LEU A 131 2.94 3.21 7.34
N TRP A 132 3.07 2.59 6.18
CA TRP A 132 3.35 1.16 6.06
C TRP A 132 4.68 0.76 6.70
N ILE A 133 5.75 1.52 6.43
CA ILE A 133 7.09 1.22 6.96
C ILE A 133 7.40 1.95 8.27
N GLY A 134 6.46 2.74 8.81
CA GLY A 134 6.62 3.51 10.06
C GLY A 134 7.72 4.57 9.99
N ILE A 135 7.87 5.23 8.86
CA ILE A 135 8.81 6.34 8.64
C ILE A 135 8.05 7.63 8.37
N ASN A 136 8.44 8.71 9.03
CA ASN A 136 7.82 10.01 8.79
C ASN A 136 7.91 10.42 7.32
N ARG A 137 6.79 10.88 6.73
CA ARG A 137 6.66 11.27 5.32
C ARG A 137 7.76 12.23 4.86
N LYS A 138 8.07 13.27 5.66
CA LYS A 138 9.07 14.29 5.30
C LYS A 138 10.44 13.65 5.14
N THR A 139 10.87 12.87 6.13
CA THR A 139 12.14 12.15 6.12
C THR A 139 12.20 11.11 4.98
N LEU A 140 11.10 10.36 4.79
CA LEU A 140 10.99 9.39 3.71
C LEU A 140 11.27 10.04 2.35
N ARG A 141 10.58 11.15 2.04
CA ARG A 141 10.69 11.82 0.73
C ARG A 141 12.01 12.56 0.56
N SER A 142 12.42 13.35 1.56
CA SER A 142 13.59 14.25 1.44
C SER A 142 14.92 13.54 1.56
N ARG A 143 14.95 12.35 2.15
CA ARG A 143 16.17 11.60 2.40
C ARG A 143 16.18 10.25 1.70
N TYR A 144 15.31 9.33 2.10
CA TYR A 144 15.42 7.93 1.66
C TYR A 144 14.98 7.71 0.21
N MET A 145 13.84 8.25 -0.22
CA MET A 145 13.43 8.15 -1.63
C MET A 145 14.39 8.92 -2.55
N LYS A 146 14.89 10.07 -2.09
CA LYS A 146 15.92 10.81 -2.83
C LYS A 146 17.18 9.98 -3.02
N GLU A 147 17.66 9.30 -1.99
CA GLU A 147 18.81 8.42 -2.05
C GLU A 147 18.58 7.27 -3.05
N LEU A 148 17.40 6.64 -3.07
CA LEU A 148 17.07 5.62 -4.07
C LEU A 148 17.10 6.17 -5.50
N ILE A 149 16.69 7.43 -5.70
CA ILE A 149 16.72 8.08 -7.01
C ILE A 149 18.16 8.44 -7.40
N ASP A 150 18.92 9.01 -6.50
CA ASP A 150 20.32 9.42 -6.73
C ASP A 150 21.21 8.22 -7.09
N PHE A 151 20.93 7.04 -6.52
CA PHE A 151 21.60 5.77 -6.87
C PHE A 151 20.99 5.07 -8.10
N GLY A 152 19.97 5.64 -8.72
CA GLY A 152 19.35 5.08 -9.92
C GLY A 152 18.53 3.81 -9.69
N TYR A 153 18.23 3.44 -8.44
CA TYR A 153 17.36 2.31 -8.11
C TYR A 153 15.89 2.62 -8.39
N LEU A 154 15.47 3.85 -8.08
CA LEU A 154 14.12 4.36 -8.30
C LEU A 154 14.16 5.50 -9.33
N VAL A 155 13.28 5.47 -10.32
CA VAL A 155 13.15 6.52 -11.34
C VAL A 155 11.80 7.21 -11.20
N GLU A 156 11.79 8.54 -11.09
CA GLU A 156 10.57 9.33 -11.23
C GLU A 156 10.19 9.44 -12.71
N VAL A 157 9.11 8.76 -13.12
CA VAL A 157 8.62 8.79 -14.50
C VAL A 157 7.78 10.05 -14.74
N GLU A 158 6.90 10.35 -13.78
CA GLU A 158 6.02 11.52 -13.85
C GLU A 158 5.90 12.18 -12.48
N LYS A 159 6.23 13.47 -12.41
CA LYS A 159 6.09 14.23 -11.17
C LYS A 159 4.67 14.66 -10.93
N TYR A 160 4.23 14.60 -9.69
CA TYR A 160 2.99 15.20 -9.24
C TYR A 160 2.90 16.66 -9.69
N LYS A 161 1.93 16.96 -10.54
CA LYS A 161 1.57 18.34 -10.91
C LYS A 161 0.42 18.79 -10.02
N LYS A 162 0.66 19.83 -9.22
CA LYS A 162 -0.39 20.48 -8.45
C LYS A 162 -1.33 21.17 -9.45
N SER A 163 -2.58 20.71 -9.57
CA SER A 163 -3.59 21.41 -10.37
C SER A 163 -3.80 22.80 -9.76
N ASN A 164 -3.61 23.86 -10.54
CA ASN A 164 -3.86 25.24 -10.13
C ASN A 164 -5.32 25.67 -10.39
N LYS A 165 -6.19 24.75 -10.80
CA LYS A 165 -7.59 25.06 -11.10
C LYS A 165 -8.51 24.67 -9.96
N TRP A 166 -9.24 25.64 -9.44
CA TRP A 166 -10.22 25.53 -8.36
C TRP A 166 -11.41 24.59 -8.69
N ASN A 167 -11.56 24.13 -9.92
CA ASN A 167 -12.72 23.40 -10.41
C ASN A 167 -12.46 21.95 -10.88
N ASP A 168 -11.24 21.43 -10.78
CA ASP A 168 -10.99 20.03 -11.15
C ASP A 168 -11.01 19.13 -9.93
N SER A 169 -12.11 18.40 -9.82
CA SER A 169 -12.31 17.29 -8.92
C SER A 169 -11.10 16.33 -8.95
N TYR A 170 -10.42 16.22 -7.83
CA TYR A 170 -9.70 15.06 -7.30
C TYR A 170 -8.67 14.28 -8.14
N ASP A 171 -8.14 14.80 -9.23
CA ASP A 171 -6.96 14.23 -9.88
C ASP A 171 -5.66 14.65 -9.19
N LYS A 172 -5.55 14.34 -7.90
CA LYS A 172 -4.24 14.33 -7.22
C LYS A 172 -3.50 13.07 -7.64
N GLN A 173 -2.98 13.06 -8.87
CA GLN A 173 -2.13 11.98 -9.31
C GLN A 173 -0.88 11.91 -8.41
N SER A 174 -0.68 10.77 -7.77
CA SER A 174 0.58 10.49 -7.06
C SER A 174 1.73 10.49 -8.06
N THR A 175 2.95 10.79 -7.61
CA THR A 175 4.14 10.65 -8.47
C THR A 175 4.23 9.21 -8.98
N LYS A 176 4.47 9.07 -10.27
CA LYS A 176 4.65 7.79 -10.94
C LYS A 176 6.13 7.41 -10.94
N TYR A 177 6.42 6.18 -10.61
CA TYR A 177 7.78 5.66 -10.45
C TYR A 177 7.97 4.39 -11.26
N ARG A 178 9.24 4.05 -11.51
CA ARG A 178 9.70 2.76 -12.04
C ARG A 178 10.96 2.34 -11.30
N LEU A 179 11.13 1.05 -11.08
CA LEU A 179 12.38 0.48 -10.57
C LEU A 179 13.30 0.07 -11.73
N ASN A 180 14.61 0.27 -11.53
CA ASN A 180 15.66 -0.20 -12.45
C ASN A 180 16.16 -1.61 -12.08
N VAL A 181 15.25 -2.45 -11.60
CA VAL A 181 15.52 -3.87 -11.28
C VAL A 181 14.39 -4.73 -11.84
N SER A 182 14.66 -6.02 -11.97
CA SER A 182 13.63 -6.96 -12.42
C SER A 182 12.48 -7.06 -11.43
N LEU A 183 11.25 -7.06 -11.92
CA LEU A 183 10.03 -7.26 -11.12
C LEU A 183 9.55 -8.72 -11.15
N ASN A 184 10.43 -9.68 -11.48
CA ASN A 184 10.06 -11.08 -11.46
C ASN A 184 9.60 -11.50 -10.05
N ASN A 185 8.35 -11.96 -9.96
CA ASN A 185 7.75 -12.40 -8.70
C ASN A 185 8.08 -13.85 -8.40
N SER A 186 9.37 -14.15 -8.21
CA SER A 186 9.89 -15.45 -7.84
C SER A 186 10.79 -15.33 -6.61
N GLY A 187 10.96 -16.40 -5.84
CA GLY A 187 11.88 -16.42 -4.71
C GLY A 187 11.35 -17.19 -3.50
N GLU A 188 12.19 -17.26 -2.49
CA GLU A 188 11.98 -18.05 -1.28
C GLU A 188 11.39 -17.24 -0.10
N PHE A 189 11.60 -15.92 -0.09
CA PHE A 189 11.00 -15.05 0.93
C PHE A 189 9.63 -14.55 0.43
N VAL A 190 8.61 -14.68 1.26
CA VAL A 190 7.23 -14.43 0.86
C VAL A 190 6.57 -13.40 1.78
N LEU A 191 6.05 -12.32 1.19
CA LEU A 191 5.20 -11.37 1.90
C LEU A 191 3.73 -11.76 1.66
N ILE A 192 3.09 -12.34 2.66
CA ILE A 192 1.66 -12.72 2.64
C ILE A 192 0.85 -11.70 3.43
N ASP A 193 1.34 -11.35 4.62
CA ASP A 193 0.82 -10.29 5.46
C ASP A 193 1.41 -8.93 5.03
N ASN A 194 0.92 -7.84 5.60
CA ASN A 194 1.47 -6.53 5.30
C ASN A 194 2.70 -6.17 6.17
N ASP A 195 3.30 -7.14 6.88
CA ASP A 195 4.42 -6.88 7.78
C ASP A 195 5.77 -6.89 7.07
N ILE A 196 6.03 -5.79 6.38
CA ILE A 196 7.30 -5.56 5.67
C ILE A 196 8.50 -5.52 6.62
N ARG A 197 8.31 -5.16 7.90
CA ARG A 197 9.43 -5.11 8.86
C ARG A 197 9.83 -6.50 9.30
N LYS A 198 8.85 -7.40 9.48
CA LYS A 198 9.11 -8.81 9.75
C LYS A 198 9.89 -9.43 8.59
N LEU A 199 9.40 -9.27 7.34
CA LEU A 199 10.09 -9.73 6.15
C LEU A 199 11.51 -9.15 6.06
N PHE A 200 11.68 -7.85 6.33
CA PHE A 200 12.99 -7.20 6.33
C PHE A 200 13.93 -7.83 7.36
N SER A 201 13.45 -8.13 8.55
CA SER A 201 14.24 -8.78 9.58
C SER A 201 14.65 -10.20 9.22
N GLU A 202 13.77 -10.95 8.58
CA GLU A 202 14.07 -12.31 8.08
C GLU A 202 15.17 -12.28 7.01
N ILE A 203 15.13 -11.28 6.11
CA ILE A 203 16.09 -11.16 5.00
C ILE A 203 17.45 -10.60 5.45
N PHE A 204 17.45 -9.52 6.25
CA PHE A 204 18.66 -8.74 6.52
C PHE A 204 19.23 -8.88 7.93
N SER A 205 18.61 -9.70 8.81
CA SER A 205 19.15 -10.00 10.15
C SER A 205 19.70 -11.40 10.25
N SER A 206 19.53 -12.25 9.24
CA SER A 206 20.20 -13.56 9.19
C SER A 206 21.68 -13.33 8.84
N PRO A 207 22.65 -13.83 9.62
CA PRO A 207 24.05 -13.81 9.23
C PRO A 207 24.22 -14.75 8.04
N TYR A 208 24.53 -14.18 6.87
CA TYR A 208 25.08 -14.91 5.75
C TYR A 208 26.60 -14.85 5.80
#